data_71b0044e7be014bdd01e923438d98685
#
_entry.id   71b0044e7be014bdd01e923438d98685
#
_cell.length_a   1.000
_cell.length_b   1.000
_cell.length_c   1.000
_cell.angle_alpha   90.00
_cell.angle_beta   90.00
_cell.angle_gamma   90.00
#
_symmetry.space_group_name_H-M   'P 1'
#
loop_
_entity.id
_entity.type
_entity.pdbx_description
1 polymer ?
#
loop_
_entity_poly.entity_id
_entity_poly.type
_entity_poly.pdbx_seq_one_letter_code
_entity_poly.pdbx_strand_id
1 'polypeptide(L)'
;MDRKINFLDTSLRSNYKKHITNKNFDVLIIGGGITGAGICLDAASRGLSVCLIEMNDFASGTSSKSTKLIHGGLRYLEQFKFRLVHETGSERAILHNLAPHIVKPEKMLLPIVKNGKLNKFSTRAALLVYDYLANVKGKDRNKVLTKSQILNKEPLLKNNNLLGGAVYSEYRTDDSRLTIDLIKKSIDYGACPINYIKGEEFTYSRKGSINGIKCSDKLSDNLMNINSKVIINASGSWTDEVLKGRSKKLVLSKGIHVVVSRKKFNINQSLYFDAIDSRMIFAIPRGDTVYIGTTDTKFEHGKDKLHILESVVEYLIE
;
A
#
# COMPACT_ATOMS: atom_id res chain seq x y z
N MET A 1 9.11 -26.53 27.70
CA MET A 1 8.65 -26.12 26.36
C MET A 1 7.64 -25.01 26.54
N ASP A 2 8.06 -23.75 26.46
CA ASP A 2 7.16 -22.61 26.53
C ASP A 2 6.21 -22.67 25.32
N ARG A 3 4.92 -22.81 25.58
CA ARG A 3 3.92 -22.71 24.52
C ARG A 3 4.11 -21.38 23.84
N LYS A 4 4.46 -21.39 22.55
CA LYS A 4 4.54 -20.16 21.73
C LYS A 4 3.22 -19.41 21.92
N ILE A 5 3.29 -18.21 22.48
CA ILE A 5 2.11 -17.38 22.69
C ILE A 5 1.55 -17.04 21.30
N ASN A 6 0.32 -17.43 21.04
CA ASN A 6 -0.36 -17.09 19.78
C ASN A 6 -1.00 -15.70 19.89
N PHE A 7 -0.31 -14.65 19.45
CA PHE A 7 -0.77 -13.25 19.51
C PHE A 7 -2.03 -12.95 18.68
N LEU A 8 -2.54 -13.91 17.93
CA LEU A 8 -3.78 -13.78 17.16
C LEU A 8 -4.98 -14.42 17.86
N ASP A 9 -4.78 -15.10 18.99
CA ASP A 9 -5.85 -15.66 19.79
C ASP A 9 -6.44 -14.60 20.71
N THR A 10 -7.62 -14.11 20.38
CA THR A 10 -8.29 -13.04 21.14
C THR A 10 -8.67 -13.46 22.56
N SER A 11 -8.88 -14.75 22.83
CA SER A 11 -9.17 -15.27 24.17
C SER A 11 -8.00 -15.08 25.14
N LEU A 12 -6.78 -15.01 24.60
CA LEU A 12 -5.54 -14.83 25.36
C LEU A 12 -5.06 -13.37 25.43
N ARG A 13 -5.84 -12.40 24.92
CA ARG A 13 -5.45 -10.98 24.83
C ARG A 13 -4.95 -10.38 26.17
N SER A 14 -5.59 -10.75 27.30
CA SER A 14 -5.15 -10.30 28.62
C SER A 14 -3.74 -10.77 28.97
N ASN A 15 -3.43 -12.01 28.61
CA ASN A 15 -2.09 -12.61 28.83
C ASN A 15 -1.05 -11.94 27.92
N TYR A 16 -1.40 -11.59 26.69
CA TYR A 16 -0.52 -10.86 25.77
C TYR A 16 -0.19 -9.48 26.31
N LYS A 17 -1.16 -8.75 26.82
CA LYS A 17 -0.94 -7.44 27.44
C LYS A 17 0.05 -7.55 28.61
N LYS A 18 -0.14 -8.51 29.49
CA LYS A 18 0.78 -8.78 30.61
C LYS A 18 2.18 -9.13 30.12
N HIS A 19 2.30 -9.96 29.07
CA HIS A 19 3.60 -10.31 28.50
C HIS A 19 4.31 -9.09 27.94
N ILE A 20 3.61 -8.24 27.18
CA ILE A 20 4.17 -7.04 26.54
C ILE A 20 4.61 -6.00 27.58
N THR A 21 3.84 -5.80 28.65
CA THR A 21 4.17 -4.82 29.70
C THR A 21 5.36 -5.25 30.57
N ASN A 22 5.58 -6.55 30.72
CA ASN A 22 6.66 -7.09 31.55
C ASN A 22 7.99 -7.31 30.79
N LYS A 23 8.01 -7.03 29.49
CA LYS A 23 9.17 -7.27 28.63
C LYS A 23 9.80 -5.95 28.15
N ASN A 24 11.14 -5.91 28.11
CA ASN A 24 11.88 -4.87 27.41
C ASN A 24 12.16 -5.34 25.99
N PHE A 25 11.75 -4.54 25.01
CA PHE A 25 11.96 -4.83 23.59
C PHE A 25 13.22 -4.13 23.06
N ASP A 26 13.84 -4.73 22.04
CA ASP A 26 14.87 -4.04 21.27
C ASP A 26 14.22 -2.96 20.40
N VAL A 27 13.10 -3.30 19.79
CA VAL A 27 12.35 -2.40 18.88
C VAL A 27 10.87 -2.42 19.20
N LEU A 28 10.29 -1.23 19.34
CA LEU A 28 8.85 -0.99 19.35
C LEU A 28 8.45 -0.26 18.08
N ILE A 29 7.44 -0.76 17.38
CA ILE A 29 6.93 -0.19 16.15
C ILE A 29 5.53 0.36 16.40
N ILE A 30 5.29 1.62 16.03
CA ILE A 30 3.99 2.28 16.11
C ILE A 30 3.37 2.31 14.72
N GLY A 31 2.29 1.56 14.52
CA GLY A 31 1.54 1.44 13.28
C GLY A 31 1.61 0.05 12.65
N GLY A 32 0.45 -0.58 12.49
CA GLY A 32 0.24 -1.92 11.94
C GLY A 32 -0.16 -1.93 10.46
N GLY A 33 0.24 -0.91 9.69
CA GLY A 33 0.15 -0.91 8.23
C GLY A 33 1.29 -1.72 7.60
N ILE A 34 1.34 -1.75 6.26
CA ILE A 34 2.32 -2.54 5.50
C ILE A 34 3.77 -2.19 5.88
N THR A 35 4.07 -0.91 6.12
CA THR A 35 5.41 -0.45 6.52
C THR A 35 5.80 -1.02 7.88
N GLY A 36 4.93 -0.85 8.90
CA GLY A 36 5.20 -1.38 10.23
C GLY A 36 5.26 -2.90 10.25
N ALA A 37 4.38 -3.58 9.50
CA ALA A 37 4.39 -5.05 9.37
C ALA A 37 5.69 -5.57 8.73
N GLY A 38 6.17 -4.89 7.66
CA GLY A 38 7.43 -5.22 7.01
C GLY A 38 8.64 -5.04 7.95
N ILE A 39 8.71 -3.91 8.65
CA ILE A 39 9.77 -3.63 9.64
C ILE A 39 9.72 -4.67 10.78
N CYS A 40 8.51 -5.02 11.24
CA CYS A 40 8.30 -6.00 12.30
C CYS A 40 8.85 -7.37 11.90
N LEU A 41 8.55 -7.83 10.70
CA LEU A 41 9.04 -9.10 10.18
C LEU A 41 10.57 -9.07 10.00
N ASP A 42 11.11 -8.02 9.37
CA ASP A 42 12.56 -7.91 9.12
C ASP A 42 13.35 -7.91 10.45
N ALA A 43 12.95 -7.06 11.40
CA ALA A 43 13.62 -6.98 12.70
C ALA A 43 13.53 -8.30 13.48
N ALA A 44 12.36 -8.95 13.52
CA ALA A 44 12.19 -10.23 14.20
C ALA A 44 12.98 -11.36 13.53
N SER A 45 13.04 -11.40 12.21
CA SER A 45 13.82 -12.40 11.46
C SER A 45 15.33 -12.28 11.71
N ARG A 46 15.81 -11.10 12.11
CA ARG A 46 17.19 -10.83 12.53
C ARG A 46 17.45 -11.16 14.00
N GLY A 47 16.48 -11.72 14.72
CA GLY A 47 16.61 -12.13 16.13
C GLY A 47 16.38 -11.01 17.15
N LEU A 48 15.91 -9.83 16.73
CA LEU A 48 15.55 -8.76 17.66
C LEU A 48 14.23 -9.09 18.38
N SER A 49 14.10 -8.68 19.64
CA SER A 49 12.82 -8.71 20.34
C SER A 49 11.98 -7.51 19.92
N VAL A 50 10.84 -7.78 19.24
CA VAL A 50 10.02 -6.75 18.59
C VAL A 50 8.61 -6.74 19.16
N CYS A 51 8.11 -5.53 19.48
CA CYS A 51 6.70 -5.26 19.71
C CYS A 51 6.18 -4.34 18.61
N LEU A 52 4.97 -4.61 18.11
CA LEU A 52 4.26 -3.71 17.19
C LEU A 52 2.90 -3.38 17.78
N ILE A 53 2.57 -2.09 17.88
CA ILE A 53 1.25 -1.61 18.32
C ILE A 53 0.52 -0.94 17.16
N GLU A 54 -0.79 -1.18 17.09
CA GLU A 54 -1.70 -0.54 16.13
C GLU A 54 -2.93 -0.02 16.86
N MET A 55 -3.30 1.24 16.63
CA MET A 55 -4.42 1.88 17.35
C MET A 55 -5.79 1.37 16.94
N ASN A 56 -5.92 0.84 15.74
CA ASN A 56 -7.15 0.23 15.22
C ASN A 56 -6.87 -1.23 14.87
N ASP A 57 -7.54 -1.79 13.85
CA ASP A 57 -7.16 -3.09 13.34
C ASP A 57 -5.96 -2.99 12.39
N PHE A 58 -5.22 -4.08 12.24
CA PHE A 58 -4.10 -4.13 11.30
C PHE A 58 -4.57 -3.79 9.89
N ALA A 59 -3.73 -3.05 9.14
CA ALA A 59 -4.02 -2.57 7.80
C ALA A 59 -5.21 -1.60 7.68
N SER A 60 -5.81 -1.11 8.76
CA SER A 60 -7.03 -0.28 8.73
C SER A 60 -6.85 1.09 8.05
N GLY A 61 -5.62 1.59 7.94
CA GLY A 61 -5.27 2.82 7.23
C GLY A 61 -5.13 2.65 5.72
N THR A 62 -4.12 3.28 5.13
CA THR A 62 -3.82 3.24 3.68
C THR A 62 -3.60 1.82 3.16
N SER A 63 -3.09 0.92 4.00
CA SER A 63 -2.76 -0.46 3.63
C SER A 63 -3.96 -1.38 3.32
N SER A 64 -5.18 -0.86 3.37
CA SER A 64 -6.39 -1.54 2.86
C SER A 64 -7.14 -0.70 1.82
N LYS A 65 -6.68 0.52 1.55
CA LYS A 65 -7.38 1.54 0.75
C LYS A 65 -6.56 2.00 -0.46
N SER A 66 -5.62 1.17 -0.90
CA SER A 66 -4.82 1.44 -2.11
C SER A 66 -5.54 0.97 -3.38
N THR A 67 -4.94 1.25 -4.54
CA THR A 67 -5.39 0.70 -5.85
C THR A 67 -5.19 -0.82 -5.95
N LYS A 68 -4.62 -1.44 -4.92
CA LYS A 68 -4.33 -2.88 -4.82
C LYS A 68 -3.41 -3.39 -5.92
N LEU A 69 -2.51 -2.51 -6.35
CA LEU A 69 -1.42 -2.80 -7.27
C LEU A 69 -0.07 -2.63 -6.57
N ILE A 70 0.83 -3.55 -6.88
CA ILE A 70 2.27 -3.36 -6.64
C ILE A 70 2.85 -3.01 -8.00
N HIS A 71 3.03 -1.71 -8.23
CA HIS A 71 3.45 -1.21 -9.53
C HIS A 71 4.86 -0.62 -9.46
N GLY A 72 5.61 -0.81 -10.54
CA GLY A 72 6.98 -0.28 -10.67
C GLY A 72 7.04 1.21 -10.97
N GLY A 73 5.86 1.86 -11.07
CA GLY A 73 5.77 3.30 -11.22
C GLY A 73 6.21 3.81 -12.60
N LEU A 74 5.57 3.36 -13.67
CA LEU A 74 5.81 3.87 -15.03
C LEU A 74 5.81 5.41 -15.08
N ARG A 75 4.99 6.06 -14.25
CA ARG A 75 4.96 7.52 -14.08
C ARG A 75 6.30 8.11 -13.61
N TYR A 76 7.11 7.36 -12.87
CA TYR A 76 8.40 7.85 -12.39
C TYR A 76 9.46 7.89 -13.50
N LEU A 77 9.29 7.13 -14.59
CA LEU A 77 10.14 7.27 -15.77
C LEU A 77 9.99 8.64 -16.43
N GLU A 78 8.78 9.20 -16.44
CA GLU A 78 8.54 10.56 -16.93
C GLU A 78 9.27 11.62 -16.11
N GLN A 79 9.59 11.31 -14.84
CA GLN A 79 10.32 12.15 -13.92
C GLN A 79 11.83 11.81 -13.88
N PHE A 80 12.30 10.95 -14.80
CA PHE A 80 13.71 10.46 -14.87
C PHE A 80 14.20 9.79 -13.57
N LYS A 81 13.31 9.23 -12.74
CA LYS A 81 13.65 8.57 -11.48
C LYS A 81 13.98 7.09 -11.71
N PHE A 82 14.96 6.80 -12.55
CA PHE A 82 15.34 5.44 -12.96
C PHE A 82 15.69 4.53 -11.79
N ARG A 83 16.41 5.05 -10.80
CA ARG A 83 16.76 4.28 -9.60
C ARG A 83 15.52 3.80 -8.85
N LEU A 84 14.52 4.68 -8.66
CA LEU A 84 13.27 4.33 -7.99
C LEU A 84 12.49 3.24 -8.76
N VAL A 85 12.45 3.32 -10.10
CA VAL A 85 11.80 2.32 -10.94
C VAL A 85 12.50 0.96 -10.83
N HIS A 86 13.84 0.96 -10.79
CA HIS A 86 14.61 -0.27 -10.59
C HIS A 86 14.36 -0.89 -9.21
N GLU A 87 14.42 -0.10 -8.14
CA GLU A 87 14.17 -0.54 -6.77
C GLU A 87 12.74 -1.12 -6.63
N THR A 88 11.73 -0.37 -7.07
CA THR A 88 10.33 -0.82 -6.98
C THR A 88 10.03 -2.04 -7.85
N GLY A 89 10.63 -2.12 -9.04
CA GLY A 89 10.49 -3.27 -9.93
C GLY A 89 11.15 -4.53 -9.35
N SER A 90 12.31 -4.40 -8.72
CA SER A 90 13.01 -5.50 -8.06
C SER A 90 12.24 -6.00 -6.85
N GLU A 91 11.79 -5.08 -5.98
CA GLU A 91 10.97 -5.44 -4.81
C GLU A 91 9.65 -6.10 -5.19
N ARG A 92 9.01 -5.67 -6.27
CA ARG A 92 7.81 -6.30 -6.82
C ARG A 92 8.05 -7.78 -7.17
N ALA A 93 9.17 -8.09 -7.81
CA ALA A 93 9.54 -9.45 -8.16
C ALA A 93 9.84 -10.31 -6.92
N ILE A 94 10.52 -9.75 -5.92
CA ILE A 94 10.78 -10.39 -4.63
C ILE A 94 9.45 -10.72 -3.94
N LEU A 95 8.53 -9.76 -3.84
CA LEU A 95 7.23 -9.96 -3.22
C LEU A 95 6.40 -11.04 -3.94
N HIS A 96 6.45 -11.09 -5.26
CA HIS A 96 5.78 -12.16 -6.01
C HIS A 96 6.33 -13.54 -5.66
N ASN A 97 7.65 -13.66 -5.54
CA ASN A 97 8.29 -14.92 -5.17
C ASN A 97 7.98 -15.35 -3.74
N LEU A 98 7.91 -14.38 -2.81
CA LEU A 98 7.62 -14.64 -1.39
C LEU A 98 6.14 -14.91 -1.10
N ALA A 99 5.24 -14.24 -1.83
CA ALA A 99 3.80 -14.31 -1.61
C ALA A 99 2.98 -14.53 -2.91
N PRO A 100 3.27 -15.60 -3.71
CA PRO A 100 2.63 -15.82 -5.01
C PRO A 100 1.12 -16.09 -4.91
N HIS A 101 0.62 -16.43 -3.76
CA HIS A 101 -0.80 -16.63 -3.48
C HIS A 101 -1.59 -15.30 -3.42
N ILE A 102 -0.92 -14.18 -3.09
CA ILE A 102 -1.52 -12.84 -3.00
C ILE A 102 -1.06 -11.94 -4.13
N VAL A 103 0.23 -11.95 -4.44
CA VAL A 103 0.86 -11.09 -5.44
C VAL A 103 0.88 -11.81 -6.78
N LYS A 104 0.09 -11.34 -7.74
CA LYS A 104 -0.09 -12.02 -9.05
C LYS A 104 0.16 -11.04 -10.20
N PRO A 105 0.81 -11.50 -11.31
CA PRO A 105 0.94 -10.67 -12.49
C PRO A 105 -0.41 -10.18 -13.01
N GLU A 106 -0.47 -8.91 -13.41
CA GLU A 106 -1.65 -8.25 -13.98
C GLU A 106 -1.27 -7.54 -15.27
N LYS A 107 -1.98 -7.82 -16.33
CA LYS A 107 -1.78 -7.15 -17.63
C LYS A 107 -2.54 -5.84 -17.67
N MET A 108 -1.80 -4.77 -17.86
CA MET A 108 -2.33 -3.40 -17.97
C MET A 108 -2.40 -3.02 -19.44
N LEU A 109 -3.56 -2.63 -19.92
CA LEU A 109 -3.76 -2.05 -21.24
C LEU A 109 -3.63 -0.53 -21.13
N LEU A 110 -2.77 0.04 -21.96
CA LEU A 110 -2.45 1.47 -22.02
C LEU A 110 -2.90 2.01 -23.37
N PRO A 111 -4.13 2.55 -23.52
CA PRO A 111 -4.59 3.18 -24.74
C PRO A 111 -3.79 4.45 -25.03
N ILE A 112 -3.45 4.70 -26.28
CA ILE A 112 -2.83 5.93 -26.76
C ILE A 112 -3.84 6.67 -27.62
N VAL A 113 -4.24 7.87 -27.18
CA VAL A 113 -5.24 8.70 -27.84
C VAL A 113 -4.62 9.93 -28.48
N LYS A 114 -5.27 10.47 -29.50
CA LYS A 114 -4.86 11.73 -30.13
C LYS A 114 -4.98 12.86 -29.10
N ASN A 115 -3.97 13.70 -29.04
CA ASN A 115 -3.85 14.79 -28.06
C ASN A 115 -3.76 14.34 -26.58
N GLY A 116 -3.56 13.04 -26.33
CA GLY A 116 -3.25 12.54 -25.01
C GLY A 116 -1.79 12.79 -24.64
N LYS A 117 -1.47 12.55 -23.39
CA LYS A 117 -0.10 12.70 -22.83
C LYS A 117 0.91 11.76 -23.47
N LEU A 118 0.45 10.60 -23.93
CA LEU A 118 1.29 9.54 -24.45
C LEU A 118 1.27 9.51 -25.98
N ASN A 119 2.43 9.28 -26.59
CA ASN A 119 2.55 8.96 -28.00
C ASN A 119 3.20 7.58 -28.21
N LYS A 120 2.99 6.98 -29.39
CA LYS A 120 3.45 5.60 -29.64
C LYS A 120 4.96 5.43 -29.50
N PHE A 121 5.74 6.40 -29.94
CA PHE A 121 7.19 6.29 -29.93
C PHE A 121 7.76 6.42 -28.51
N SER A 122 7.37 7.47 -27.79
CA SER A 122 7.80 7.66 -26.40
C SER A 122 7.30 6.55 -25.48
N THR A 123 6.07 6.08 -25.67
CA THR A 123 5.52 4.95 -24.91
C THR A 123 6.32 3.67 -25.15
N ARG A 124 6.69 3.38 -26.41
CA ARG A 124 7.53 2.21 -26.71
C ARG A 124 8.88 2.30 -26.04
N ALA A 125 9.55 3.45 -26.14
CA ALA A 125 10.85 3.67 -25.51
C ALA A 125 10.75 3.55 -23.98
N ALA A 126 9.75 4.18 -23.36
CA ALA A 126 9.52 4.12 -21.92
C ALA A 126 9.26 2.70 -21.44
N LEU A 127 8.43 1.92 -22.14
CA LEU A 127 8.13 0.55 -21.75
C LEU A 127 9.32 -0.40 -21.93
N LEU A 128 10.19 -0.18 -22.92
CA LEU A 128 11.44 -0.96 -23.06
C LEU A 128 12.39 -0.68 -21.88
N VAL A 129 12.54 0.60 -21.51
CA VAL A 129 13.33 1.00 -20.32
C VAL A 129 12.71 0.42 -19.06
N TYR A 130 11.38 0.47 -18.95
CA TYR A 130 10.65 -0.10 -17.81
C TYR A 130 10.89 -1.60 -17.67
N ASP A 131 10.72 -2.37 -18.74
CA ASP A 131 10.94 -3.82 -18.73
C ASP A 131 12.39 -4.18 -18.33
N TYR A 132 13.36 -3.40 -18.81
CA TYR A 132 14.77 -3.57 -18.45
C TYR A 132 15.00 -3.29 -16.95
N LEU A 133 14.57 -2.12 -16.46
CA LEU A 133 14.76 -1.71 -15.08
C LEU A 133 14.01 -2.60 -14.08
N ALA A 134 12.80 -3.03 -14.42
CA ALA A 134 11.96 -3.88 -13.58
C ALA A 134 12.21 -5.40 -13.80
N ASN A 135 13.24 -5.75 -14.58
CA ASN A 135 13.64 -7.13 -14.91
C ASN A 135 12.48 -8.01 -15.41
N VAL A 136 11.60 -7.43 -16.24
CA VAL A 136 10.44 -8.13 -16.79
C VAL A 136 10.89 -9.08 -17.90
N LYS A 137 10.51 -10.36 -17.84
CA LYS A 137 10.97 -11.43 -18.75
C LYS A 137 9.82 -12.16 -19.43
N GLY A 138 10.14 -12.79 -20.54
CA GLY A 138 9.26 -13.74 -21.23
C GLY A 138 7.93 -13.15 -21.66
N LYS A 139 6.83 -13.83 -21.29
CA LYS A 139 5.45 -13.46 -21.63
C LYS A 139 4.95 -12.15 -20.97
N ASP A 140 5.68 -11.67 -19.96
CA ASP A 140 5.30 -10.47 -19.21
C ASP A 140 5.86 -9.19 -19.81
N ARG A 141 6.77 -9.28 -20.79
CA ARG A 141 7.26 -8.13 -21.54
C ARG A 141 6.14 -7.33 -22.20
N ASN A 142 6.38 -6.04 -22.33
CA ASN A 142 5.46 -5.14 -23.01
C ASN A 142 5.28 -5.48 -24.50
N LYS A 143 4.12 -5.09 -25.03
CA LYS A 143 3.81 -5.18 -26.47
C LYS A 143 3.09 -3.91 -26.89
N VAL A 144 3.58 -3.27 -27.94
CA VAL A 144 2.88 -2.17 -28.59
C VAL A 144 1.83 -2.76 -29.53
N LEU A 145 0.64 -2.20 -29.50
CA LEU A 145 -0.54 -2.69 -30.20
C LEU A 145 -1.05 -1.65 -31.19
N THR A 146 -1.54 -2.14 -32.33
CA THR A 146 -2.32 -1.32 -33.27
C THR A 146 -3.68 -0.99 -32.71
N LYS A 147 -4.37 -0.02 -33.32
CA LYS A 147 -5.74 0.37 -32.98
C LYS A 147 -6.71 -0.82 -33.01
N SER A 148 -6.65 -1.63 -34.07
CA SER A 148 -7.48 -2.83 -34.21
C SER A 148 -7.23 -3.84 -33.10
N GLN A 149 -5.95 -4.10 -32.77
CA GLN A 149 -5.59 -5.03 -31.71
C GLN A 149 -6.08 -4.57 -30.32
N ILE A 150 -6.07 -3.26 -30.05
CA ILE A 150 -6.60 -2.73 -28.78
C ILE A 150 -8.11 -2.89 -28.73
N LEU A 151 -8.84 -2.51 -29.77
CA LEU A 151 -10.30 -2.65 -29.81
C LEU A 151 -10.75 -4.10 -29.69
N ASN A 152 -9.99 -5.05 -30.27
CA ASN A 152 -10.26 -6.47 -30.08
C ASN A 152 -10.06 -6.93 -28.62
N LYS A 153 -9.13 -6.30 -27.88
CA LYS A 153 -8.90 -6.61 -26.46
C LYS A 153 -9.92 -5.95 -25.56
N GLU A 154 -10.28 -4.70 -25.87
CA GLU A 154 -11.21 -3.91 -25.08
C GLU A 154 -12.16 -3.14 -26.00
N PRO A 155 -13.29 -3.76 -26.36
CA PRO A 155 -14.26 -3.15 -27.26
C PRO A 155 -14.97 -1.91 -26.72
N LEU A 156 -14.96 -1.69 -25.40
CA LEU A 156 -15.58 -0.53 -24.76
C LEU A 156 -14.81 0.77 -24.96
N LEU A 157 -13.57 0.70 -25.46
CA LEU A 157 -12.79 1.91 -25.72
C LEU A 157 -13.38 2.74 -26.86
N LYS A 158 -13.51 4.05 -26.64
CA LYS A 158 -13.96 4.99 -27.68
C LYS A 158 -12.99 4.99 -28.88
N ASN A 159 -13.52 4.74 -30.06
CA ASN A 159 -12.72 4.55 -31.28
C ASN A 159 -12.18 5.87 -31.88
N ASN A 160 -12.91 6.99 -31.72
CA ASN A 160 -12.71 8.21 -32.53
C ASN A 160 -11.30 8.82 -32.40
N ASN A 161 -10.71 8.79 -31.21
CA ASN A 161 -9.39 9.39 -30.93
C ASN A 161 -8.29 8.35 -30.68
N LEU A 162 -8.61 7.06 -30.77
CA LEU A 162 -7.67 5.98 -30.46
C LEU A 162 -6.64 5.81 -31.59
N LEU A 163 -5.36 5.90 -31.28
CA LEU A 163 -4.23 5.73 -32.18
C LEU A 163 -3.63 4.33 -32.12
N GLY A 164 -3.80 3.62 -31.01
CA GLY A 164 -3.23 2.34 -30.67
C GLY A 164 -2.95 2.27 -29.19
N GLY A 165 -1.94 1.52 -28.78
CA GLY A 165 -1.55 1.47 -27.37
C GLY A 165 -0.51 0.43 -27.05
N ALA A 166 -0.44 0.03 -25.79
CA ALA A 166 0.48 -0.98 -25.34
C ALA A 166 -0.14 -1.87 -24.25
N VAL A 167 0.41 -3.06 -24.09
CA VAL A 167 0.19 -3.91 -22.92
C VAL A 167 1.50 -4.04 -22.18
N TYR A 168 1.47 -3.88 -20.88
CA TYR A 168 2.62 -4.12 -20.00
C TYR A 168 2.16 -4.85 -18.73
N SER A 169 3.09 -5.27 -17.89
CA SER A 169 2.77 -6.07 -16.70
C SER A 169 3.05 -5.29 -15.42
N GLU A 170 2.07 -5.30 -14.55
CA GLU A 170 2.17 -4.95 -13.14
C GLU A 170 1.85 -6.16 -12.28
N TYR A 171 1.74 -5.97 -10.97
CA TYR A 171 1.26 -7.01 -10.08
C TYR A 171 0.07 -6.51 -9.28
N ARG A 172 -0.98 -7.30 -9.23
CA ARG A 172 -2.09 -7.08 -8.31
C ARG A 172 -1.82 -7.74 -6.98
N THR A 173 -2.39 -7.16 -5.92
CA THR A 173 -2.33 -7.72 -4.58
C THR A 173 -3.67 -7.58 -3.86
N ASP A 174 -3.80 -8.23 -2.72
CA ASP A 174 -4.68 -7.84 -1.63
C ASP A 174 -3.80 -7.21 -0.55
N ASP A 175 -3.81 -5.88 -0.47
CA ASP A 175 -2.91 -5.10 0.39
C ASP A 175 -3.12 -5.38 1.89
N SER A 176 -4.38 -5.49 2.32
CA SER A 176 -4.71 -5.85 3.69
C SER A 176 -4.28 -7.28 4.01
N ARG A 177 -4.54 -8.21 3.11
CA ARG A 177 -4.11 -9.61 3.30
C ARG A 177 -2.59 -9.74 3.35
N LEU A 178 -1.88 -9.04 2.46
CA LEU A 178 -0.41 -9.01 2.46
C LEU A 178 0.12 -8.49 3.81
N THR A 179 -0.48 -7.41 4.32
CA THR A 179 -0.10 -6.85 5.64
C THR A 179 -0.33 -7.87 6.76
N ILE A 180 -1.48 -8.54 6.79
CA ILE A 180 -1.82 -9.56 7.80
C ILE A 180 -0.85 -10.75 7.70
N ASP A 181 -0.49 -11.19 6.50
CA ASP A 181 0.44 -12.32 6.35
C ASP A 181 1.85 -11.97 6.83
N LEU A 182 2.31 -10.71 6.64
CA LEU A 182 3.56 -10.23 7.25
C LEU A 182 3.49 -10.22 8.79
N ILE A 183 2.39 -9.74 9.36
CA ILE A 183 2.13 -9.77 10.81
C ILE A 183 2.17 -11.21 11.33
N LYS A 184 1.43 -12.12 10.69
CA LYS A 184 1.43 -13.56 11.05
C LYS A 184 2.83 -14.15 10.98
N LYS A 185 3.55 -13.85 9.89
CA LYS A 185 4.92 -14.36 9.73
C LYS A 185 5.88 -13.79 10.76
N SER A 186 5.73 -12.54 11.18
CA SER A 186 6.57 -11.95 12.24
C SER A 186 6.40 -12.68 13.58
N ILE A 187 5.21 -13.19 13.88
CA ILE A 187 4.94 -13.98 15.10
C ILE A 187 5.73 -15.30 15.10
N ASP A 188 5.90 -15.93 13.93
CA ASP A 188 6.70 -17.14 13.81
C ASP A 188 8.17 -16.90 14.25
N TYR A 189 8.66 -15.66 14.08
CA TYR A 189 9.98 -15.22 14.52
C TYR A 189 10.00 -14.60 15.94
N GLY A 190 8.87 -14.68 16.68
CA GLY A 190 8.80 -14.25 18.07
C GLY A 190 8.44 -12.78 18.29
N ALA A 191 7.97 -12.07 17.25
CA ALA A 191 7.43 -10.72 17.42
C ALA A 191 6.11 -10.74 18.21
N CYS A 192 5.80 -9.61 18.83
CA CYS A 192 4.62 -9.39 19.66
C CYS A 192 3.73 -8.27 19.05
N PRO A 193 3.05 -8.51 17.92
CA PRO A 193 2.12 -7.51 17.37
C PRO A 193 0.80 -7.52 18.13
N ILE A 194 0.26 -6.31 18.39
CA ILE A 194 -1.04 -6.16 19.04
C ILE A 194 -1.80 -4.96 18.44
N ASN A 195 -3.06 -5.19 18.07
CA ASN A 195 -3.97 -4.16 17.57
C ASN A 195 -4.80 -3.53 18.71
N TYR A 196 -5.54 -2.47 18.40
CA TYR A 196 -6.35 -1.68 19.34
C TYR A 196 -5.55 -1.14 20.54
N ILE A 197 -4.25 -0.93 20.37
CA ILE A 197 -3.37 -0.28 21.34
C ILE A 197 -2.83 1.03 20.72
N LYS A 198 -3.21 2.15 21.32
CA LYS A 198 -2.79 3.47 20.88
C LYS A 198 -1.62 3.97 21.70
N GLY A 199 -0.53 4.36 21.04
CA GLY A 199 0.58 5.05 21.69
C GLY A 199 0.19 6.49 22.03
N GLU A 200 0.31 6.87 23.31
CA GLU A 200 -0.13 8.18 23.79
C GLU A 200 1.02 9.13 24.06
N GLU A 201 2.05 8.69 24.78
CA GLU A 201 3.13 9.56 25.23
C GLU A 201 4.44 8.77 25.37
N PHE A 202 5.54 9.32 24.84
CA PHE A 202 6.86 8.73 25.04
C PHE A 202 7.31 8.83 26.48
N THR A 203 7.95 7.77 26.98
CA THR A 203 8.59 7.80 28.29
C THR A 203 10.11 7.98 28.12
N TYR A 204 10.74 8.57 29.13
CA TYR A 204 12.14 8.96 29.06
C TYR A 204 12.92 8.40 30.25
N SER A 205 14.14 8.00 29.98
CA SER A 205 15.11 7.64 31.01
C SER A 205 15.56 8.88 31.80
N ARG A 206 16.24 8.65 32.93
CA ARG A 206 16.86 9.76 33.70
C ARG A 206 17.85 10.61 32.89
N LYS A 207 18.40 10.04 31.81
CA LYS A 207 19.34 10.73 30.89
C LYS A 207 18.64 11.45 29.74
N GLY A 208 17.30 11.50 29.71
CA GLY A 208 16.51 12.17 28.68
C GLY A 208 16.31 11.38 27.39
N SER A 209 16.82 10.15 27.29
CA SER A 209 16.59 9.29 26.12
C SER A 209 15.23 8.60 26.20
N ILE A 210 14.54 8.45 25.07
CA ILE A 210 13.30 7.68 24.99
C ILE A 210 13.61 6.22 25.40
N ASN A 211 12.78 5.66 26.30
CA ASN A 211 12.91 4.29 26.78
C ASN A 211 11.61 3.49 26.72
N GLY A 212 10.54 4.05 26.17
CA GLY A 212 9.25 3.40 26.03
C GLY A 212 8.14 4.36 25.63
N ILE A 213 6.91 3.88 25.75
CA ILE A 213 5.70 4.63 25.45
C ILE A 213 4.57 4.21 26.39
N LYS A 214 3.79 5.19 26.86
CA LYS A 214 2.48 4.98 27.49
C LYS A 214 1.46 4.71 26.39
N CYS A 215 0.62 3.71 26.58
CA CYS A 215 -0.39 3.30 25.63
C CYS A 215 -1.77 3.22 26.30
N SER A 216 -2.82 3.41 25.52
CA SER A 216 -4.21 3.10 25.89
C SER A 216 -4.72 1.90 25.09
N ASP A 217 -5.40 0.97 25.76
CA ASP A 217 -6.13 -0.12 25.13
C ASP A 217 -7.53 0.36 24.75
N LYS A 218 -7.80 0.54 23.48
CA LYS A 218 -9.10 1.05 22.97
C LYS A 218 -10.29 0.09 23.18
N LEU A 219 -10.05 -1.13 23.64
CA LEU A 219 -11.11 -2.10 23.95
C LEU A 219 -11.49 -2.11 25.43
N SER A 220 -10.65 -1.56 26.31
CA SER A 220 -10.88 -1.59 27.76
C SER A 220 -10.51 -0.32 28.48
N ASP A 221 -10.08 0.73 27.75
CA ASP A 221 -9.59 2.02 28.24
C ASP A 221 -8.45 1.95 29.29
N ASN A 222 -7.86 0.76 29.46
CA ASN A 222 -6.76 0.55 30.38
C ASN A 222 -5.46 1.16 29.83
N LEU A 223 -4.71 1.78 30.72
CA LEU A 223 -3.37 2.30 30.41
C LEU A 223 -2.30 1.23 30.66
N MET A 224 -1.27 1.23 29.82
CA MET A 224 -0.11 0.35 29.96
C MET A 224 1.15 1.05 29.47
N ASN A 225 2.30 0.60 29.98
CA ASN A 225 3.61 1.06 29.49
C ASN A 225 4.30 -0.07 28.74
N ILE A 226 4.92 0.26 27.61
CA ILE A 226 5.74 -0.67 26.84
C ILE A 226 7.16 -0.10 26.78
N ASN A 227 8.12 -0.85 27.26
CA ASN A 227 9.53 -0.44 27.29
C ASN A 227 10.26 -0.93 26.05
N SER A 228 11.13 -0.09 25.48
CA SER A 228 11.92 -0.43 24.31
C SER A 228 13.18 0.42 24.21
N LYS A 229 14.25 -0.14 23.64
CA LYS A 229 15.50 0.58 23.36
C LYS A 229 15.34 1.56 22.20
N VAL A 230 14.56 1.19 21.17
CA VAL A 230 14.30 1.99 19.96
C VAL A 230 12.82 1.98 19.66
N ILE A 231 12.28 3.14 19.28
CA ILE A 231 10.91 3.27 18.80
C ILE A 231 10.90 3.73 17.34
N ILE A 232 10.20 2.99 16.49
CA ILE A 232 10.03 3.31 15.08
C ILE A 232 8.60 3.81 14.86
N ASN A 233 8.47 5.03 14.36
CA ASN A 233 7.18 5.57 13.96
C ASN A 233 6.86 5.18 12.52
N ALA A 234 5.96 4.20 12.35
CA ALA A 234 5.43 3.72 11.08
C ALA A 234 3.92 3.99 10.94
N SER A 235 3.42 5.03 11.61
CA SER A 235 2.00 5.37 11.72
C SER A 235 1.40 6.05 10.47
N GLY A 236 2.11 6.04 9.34
CA GLY A 236 1.61 6.54 8.07
C GLY A 236 1.14 7.99 8.16
N SER A 237 -0.12 8.24 7.81
CA SER A 237 -0.70 9.60 7.84
C SER A 237 -0.73 10.23 9.23
N TRP A 238 -0.64 9.46 10.30
CA TRP A 238 -0.65 9.94 11.70
C TRP A 238 0.75 10.22 12.27
N THR A 239 1.80 10.17 11.44
CA THR A 239 3.20 10.37 11.88
C THR A 239 3.40 11.66 12.67
N ASP A 240 2.83 12.77 12.21
CA ASP A 240 2.96 14.08 12.87
C ASP A 240 2.23 14.13 14.21
N GLU A 241 1.14 13.39 14.35
CA GLU A 241 0.38 13.30 15.62
C GLU A 241 1.17 12.51 16.68
N VAL A 242 1.79 11.41 16.28
CA VAL A 242 2.68 10.63 17.16
C VAL A 242 3.85 11.48 17.64
N LEU A 243 4.38 12.38 16.80
CA LEU A 243 5.50 13.27 17.13
C LEU A 243 5.11 14.48 17.99
N LYS A 244 3.81 14.71 18.27
CA LYS A 244 3.27 15.78 19.14
C LYS A 244 3.95 17.14 18.93
N GLY A 245 3.77 17.74 17.77
CA GLY A 245 4.13 19.15 17.53
C GLY A 245 5.61 19.43 17.23
N ARG A 246 6.44 18.42 17.07
CA ARG A 246 7.77 18.58 16.49
C ARG A 246 7.62 18.73 14.97
N SER A 247 7.58 19.94 14.47
CA SER A 247 7.45 20.36 13.07
C SER A 247 6.64 19.40 12.15
N LYS A 248 5.59 19.90 11.47
CA LYS A 248 4.87 19.15 10.44
C LYS A 248 5.85 18.59 9.41
N LYS A 249 5.85 17.28 9.22
CA LYS A 249 6.70 16.55 8.25
C LYS A 249 5.93 16.15 7.01
N LEU A 250 4.60 16.01 7.11
CA LEU A 250 3.77 15.45 6.07
C LEU A 250 2.92 16.52 5.38
N VAL A 251 2.88 16.45 4.06
CA VAL A 251 1.81 17.03 3.24
C VAL A 251 0.88 15.89 2.87
N LEU A 252 -0.38 16.00 3.32
CA LEU A 252 -1.37 14.95 3.11
C LEU A 252 -2.16 15.18 1.84
N SER A 253 -2.40 14.11 1.09
CA SER A 253 -3.36 14.08 0.01
C SER A 253 -4.40 12.98 0.23
N LYS A 254 -5.57 13.15 -0.38
CA LYS A 254 -6.67 12.19 -0.37
C LYS A 254 -6.91 11.70 -1.80
N GLY A 255 -6.90 10.38 -1.98
CA GLY A 255 -7.36 9.73 -3.19
C GLY A 255 -8.64 8.93 -2.92
N ILE A 256 -9.53 8.87 -3.90
CA ILE A 256 -10.69 7.99 -3.86
C ILE A 256 -10.71 7.03 -5.03
N HIS A 257 -11.40 5.92 -4.85
CA HIS A 257 -11.77 4.99 -5.92
C HIS A 257 -13.29 4.89 -5.96
N VAL A 258 -13.84 4.93 -7.15
CA VAL A 258 -15.24 4.55 -7.41
C VAL A 258 -15.25 3.05 -7.67
N VAL A 259 -16.15 2.33 -7.00
CA VAL A 259 -16.31 0.89 -7.18
C VAL A 259 -17.67 0.65 -7.85
N VAL A 260 -17.63 0.10 -9.05
CA VAL A 260 -18.84 -0.18 -9.83
C VAL A 260 -19.01 -1.67 -10.06
N SER A 261 -20.25 -2.11 -10.25
CA SER A 261 -20.53 -3.50 -10.63
C SER A 261 -19.97 -3.78 -12.03
N ARG A 262 -19.29 -4.91 -12.19
CA ARG A 262 -18.81 -5.38 -13.48
C ARG A 262 -19.93 -5.61 -14.48
N LYS A 263 -21.16 -5.90 -14.02
CA LYS A 263 -22.36 -5.99 -14.89
C LYS A 263 -22.67 -4.66 -15.59
N LYS A 264 -22.34 -3.51 -14.95
CA LYS A 264 -22.56 -2.17 -15.56
C LYS A 264 -21.36 -1.70 -16.37
N PHE A 265 -20.16 -2.09 -15.99
CA PHE A 265 -18.90 -1.72 -16.66
C PHE A 265 -18.03 -2.94 -16.85
N ASN A 266 -18.29 -3.72 -17.92
CA ASN A 266 -17.69 -5.03 -18.15
C ASN A 266 -16.40 -4.91 -18.97
N ILE A 267 -15.37 -4.31 -18.40
CA ILE A 267 -14.04 -4.29 -19.01
C ILE A 267 -13.38 -5.68 -18.95
N ASN A 268 -12.63 -6.03 -20.02
CA ASN A 268 -12.00 -7.33 -20.16
C ASN A 268 -10.68 -7.45 -19.37
N GLN A 269 -10.00 -6.33 -19.16
CA GLN A 269 -8.69 -6.29 -18.52
C GLN A 269 -8.46 -4.95 -17.82
N SER A 270 -7.40 -4.89 -17.02
CA SER A 270 -7.02 -3.66 -16.35
C SER A 270 -6.56 -2.61 -17.34
N LEU A 271 -7.05 -1.39 -17.17
CA LEU A 271 -6.77 -0.22 -18.00
C LEU A 271 -5.96 0.81 -17.20
N TYR A 272 -5.06 1.50 -17.90
CA TYR A 272 -4.36 2.68 -17.41
C TYR A 272 -4.40 3.74 -18.51
N PHE A 273 -5.14 4.82 -18.32
CA PHE A 273 -5.48 5.76 -19.38
C PHE A 273 -5.47 7.22 -18.93
N ASP A 274 -5.35 8.13 -19.90
CA ASP A 274 -5.43 9.57 -19.67
C ASP A 274 -6.87 10.00 -19.37
N ALA A 275 -7.07 10.73 -18.27
CA ALA A 275 -8.27 11.52 -18.02
C ALA A 275 -8.23 12.84 -18.79
N ILE A 276 -9.34 13.56 -18.79
CA ILE A 276 -9.52 14.84 -19.55
C ILE A 276 -8.43 15.86 -19.15
N ASP A 277 -8.02 15.89 -17.90
CA ASP A 277 -6.99 16.78 -17.35
C ASP A 277 -5.58 16.22 -17.43
N SER A 278 -5.36 15.20 -18.25
CA SER A 278 -4.07 14.51 -18.43
C SER A 278 -3.54 13.77 -17.19
N ARG A 279 -4.37 13.58 -16.16
CA ARG A 279 -4.04 12.63 -15.08
C ARG A 279 -4.28 11.21 -15.55
N MET A 280 -3.45 10.30 -15.07
CA MET A 280 -3.59 8.87 -15.39
C MET A 280 -4.50 8.20 -14.37
N ILE A 281 -5.51 7.48 -14.87
CA ILE A 281 -6.52 6.77 -14.09
C ILE A 281 -6.39 5.27 -14.35
N PHE A 282 -6.61 4.48 -13.31
CA PHE A 282 -6.77 3.04 -13.43
C PHE A 282 -8.24 2.66 -13.47
N ALA A 283 -8.59 1.67 -14.29
CA ALA A 283 -9.83 0.91 -14.18
C ALA A 283 -9.46 -0.58 -14.11
N ILE A 284 -9.74 -1.23 -12.98
CA ILE A 284 -9.23 -2.55 -12.66
C ILE A 284 -10.37 -3.49 -12.33
N PRO A 285 -10.64 -4.51 -13.16
CA PRO A 285 -11.65 -5.52 -12.86
C PRO A 285 -11.18 -6.44 -11.73
N ARG A 286 -12.04 -6.65 -10.72
CA ARG A 286 -11.74 -7.48 -9.56
C ARG A 286 -12.98 -8.25 -9.11
N GLY A 287 -13.06 -9.52 -9.49
CA GLY A 287 -14.26 -10.31 -9.28
C GLY A 287 -15.47 -9.69 -9.98
N ASP A 288 -16.52 -9.39 -9.22
CA ASP A 288 -17.76 -8.80 -9.72
C ASP A 288 -17.77 -7.27 -9.75
N THR A 289 -16.62 -6.64 -9.48
CA THR A 289 -16.49 -5.19 -9.42
C THR A 289 -15.37 -4.68 -10.31
N VAL A 290 -15.40 -3.38 -10.59
CA VAL A 290 -14.32 -2.63 -11.22
C VAL A 290 -13.97 -1.45 -10.32
N TYR A 291 -12.69 -1.28 -10.00
CA TYR A 291 -12.16 -0.12 -9.28
C TYR A 291 -11.70 0.93 -10.29
N ILE A 292 -12.20 2.16 -10.15
CA ILE A 292 -11.83 3.29 -10.99
C ILE A 292 -11.17 4.34 -10.09
N GLY A 293 -9.98 4.77 -10.39
CA GLY A 293 -9.24 5.74 -9.60
C GLY A 293 -7.75 5.77 -9.97
N THR A 294 -7.01 6.61 -9.31
CA THR A 294 -7.37 7.38 -8.11
C THR A 294 -7.31 8.88 -8.38
N THR A 295 -8.07 9.63 -7.61
CA THR A 295 -7.91 11.09 -7.55
C THR A 295 -6.74 11.43 -6.61
N ASP A 296 -6.32 12.70 -6.64
CA ASP A 296 -5.27 13.24 -5.77
C ASP A 296 -5.62 14.68 -5.41
N THR A 297 -6.19 14.86 -4.22
CA THR A 297 -6.62 16.17 -3.72
C THR A 297 -5.93 16.50 -2.41
N LYS A 298 -5.47 17.74 -2.25
CA LYS A 298 -4.86 18.21 -0.98
C LYS A 298 -5.82 17.97 0.17
N PHE A 299 -5.31 17.48 1.30
CA PHE A 299 -6.10 17.15 2.47
C PHE A 299 -5.58 17.88 3.70
N GLU A 300 -6.42 18.71 4.31
CA GLU A 300 -6.04 19.59 5.43
C GLU A 300 -6.78 19.27 6.73
N HIS A 301 -7.85 18.45 6.71
CA HIS A 301 -8.74 18.27 7.85
C HIS A 301 -9.04 16.81 8.18
N GLY A 302 -9.17 16.50 9.47
CA GLY A 302 -9.86 15.35 10.08
C GLY A 302 -9.62 13.97 9.44
N LYS A 303 -8.53 13.28 9.79
CA LYS A 303 -8.18 11.97 9.23
C LYS A 303 -9.17 10.86 9.59
N ASP A 304 -9.92 11.03 10.66
CA ASP A 304 -10.84 10.02 11.18
C ASP A 304 -12.18 10.00 10.42
N LYS A 305 -12.54 11.12 9.73
CA LYS A 305 -13.75 11.22 8.91
C LYS A 305 -13.40 11.80 7.55
N LEU A 306 -13.15 10.91 6.60
CA LEU A 306 -12.91 11.28 5.21
C LEU A 306 -14.25 11.63 4.54
N HIS A 307 -14.51 12.90 4.29
CA HIS A 307 -15.64 13.33 3.48
C HIS A 307 -15.30 13.20 1.99
N ILE A 308 -16.20 12.56 1.24
CA ILE A 308 -16.09 12.43 -0.21
C ILE A 308 -16.96 13.52 -0.81
N LEU A 309 -16.37 14.38 -1.65
CA LEU A 309 -17.10 15.40 -2.39
C LEU A 309 -17.68 14.76 -3.65
N GLU A 310 -18.93 15.10 -3.98
CA GLU A 310 -19.64 14.58 -5.15
C GLU A 310 -18.89 14.91 -6.44
N SER A 311 -18.36 16.12 -6.59
CA SER A 311 -17.55 16.53 -7.75
C SER A 311 -16.30 15.66 -7.99
N VAL A 312 -15.76 15.04 -6.93
CA VAL A 312 -14.61 14.13 -7.05
C VAL A 312 -15.04 12.75 -7.54
N VAL A 313 -16.27 12.34 -7.24
CA VAL A 313 -16.89 11.12 -7.78
C VAL A 313 -17.26 11.33 -9.24
N GLU A 314 -17.93 12.43 -9.58
CA GLU A 314 -18.29 12.82 -10.95
C GLU A 314 -17.06 12.81 -11.86
N TYR A 315 -15.98 13.43 -11.45
CA TYR A 315 -14.70 13.41 -12.19
C TYR A 315 -14.20 12.00 -12.58
N LEU A 316 -14.49 10.98 -11.79
CA LEU A 316 -14.08 9.61 -12.10
C LEU A 316 -15.09 8.85 -12.97
N ILE A 317 -16.31 9.36 -13.10
CA ILE A 317 -17.41 8.73 -13.86
C ILE A 317 -17.52 9.32 -15.28
N GLU A 318 -17.19 10.59 -15.48
CA GLU A 318 -17.11 11.27 -16.79
C GLU A 318 -15.98 10.72 -17.67
#